data_4097cea7ded30de5846e61ce0e816185
#
_entry.id   4097cea7ded30de5846e61ce0e816185
#
_cell.length_a   1.000
_cell.length_b   1.000
_cell.length_c   1.000
_cell.angle_alpha   90.00
_cell.angle_beta   90.00
_cell.angle_gamma   90.00
#
_symmetry.space_group_name_H-M   'P 1'
#
loop_
_entity.id
_entity.type
_entity.pdbx_description
1 polymer ?
#
loop_
_entity_poly.entity_id
_entity_poly.type
_entity_poly.pdbx_seq_one_letter_code
_entity_poly.pdbx_strand_id
1 'polypeptide(L)'
;MKRLLLLYAIILLCFDLTAQVEYKVITSVESIVPNGLGRSRLVSSKETKDYKEFTSTQTDEDNTRNKAKRDEIRVKNFEETKLLNFFNLGGIRFQNIAANDAIITSKLNSMSDEGWELMFVTSAVESKGDKSDNNGIFITRYIFKRTKSSKKPLD
;
A
#
# COMPACT_ATOMS: atom_id res chain seq x y z
N MET A 1 4.00 -10.78 -53.29
CA MET A 1 3.34 -9.66 -52.59
C MET A 1 2.53 -10.10 -51.39
N LYS A 2 1.58 -11.04 -51.47
CA LYS A 2 0.78 -11.51 -50.28
C LYS A 2 1.62 -12.05 -49.11
N ARG A 3 2.68 -12.81 -49.37
CA ARG A 3 3.57 -13.35 -48.31
C ARG A 3 4.40 -12.25 -47.64
N LEU A 4 4.78 -11.21 -48.34
CA LEU A 4 5.52 -10.05 -47.81
C LEU A 4 4.63 -9.20 -46.90
N LEU A 5 3.36 -9.02 -47.29
CA LEU A 5 2.35 -8.33 -46.46
C LEU A 5 2.04 -9.07 -45.16
N LEU A 6 2.01 -10.42 -45.23
CA LEU A 6 1.80 -11.24 -44.02
C LEU A 6 2.98 -11.14 -43.05
N LEU A 7 4.21 -11.11 -43.58
CA LEU A 7 5.41 -10.90 -42.75
C LEU A 7 5.43 -9.53 -42.09
N TYR A 8 5.03 -8.51 -42.80
CA TYR A 8 4.93 -7.13 -42.27
C TYR A 8 3.86 -7.00 -41.21
N ALA A 9 2.73 -7.69 -41.39
CA ALA A 9 1.66 -7.73 -40.40
C ALA A 9 2.10 -8.46 -39.09
N ILE A 10 2.89 -9.53 -39.22
CA ILE A 10 3.45 -10.26 -38.07
C ILE A 10 4.49 -9.41 -37.30
N ILE A 11 5.34 -8.68 -38.05
CA ILE A 11 6.33 -7.77 -37.43
C ILE A 11 5.64 -6.61 -36.71
N LEU A 12 4.53 -6.07 -37.21
CA LEU A 12 3.74 -5.05 -36.53
C LEU A 12 3.04 -5.54 -35.25
N LEU A 13 2.77 -6.85 -35.13
CA LEU A 13 2.23 -7.46 -33.93
C LEU A 13 3.27 -7.70 -32.84
N CYS A 14 4.56 -7.62 -33.17
CA CYS A 14 5.68 -7.78 -32.22
C CYS A 14 6.14 -6.48 -31.57
N PHE A 15 5.44 -5.36 -31.76
CA PHE A 15 5.68 -4.19 -30.93
C PHE A 15 5.22 -4.55 -29.52
N ASP A 16 6.18 -4.74 -28.64
CA ASP A 16 5.98 -4.92 -27.21
C ASP A 16 5.08 -3.80 -26.71
N LEU A 17 3.81 -4.12 -26.51
CA LEU A 17 2.93 -3.34 -25.68
C LEU A 17 3.52 -3.41 -24.27
N THR A 18 4.45 -2.53 -23.95
CA THR A 18 4.92 -2.36 -22.58
C THR A 18 3.72 -1.95 -21.75
N ALA A 19 3.06 -2.95 -21.20
CA ALA A 19 1.92 -2.72 -20.34
C ALA A 19 2.40 -1.94 -19.13
N GLN A 20 1.91 -0.70 -18.98
CA GLN A 20 2.22 0.10 -17.81
C GLN A 20 1.65 -0.60 -16.59
N VAL A 21 2.46 -0.71 -15.55
CA VAL A 21 2.08 -1.31 -14.27
C VAL A 21 1.77 -0.19 -13.29
N GLU A 22 0.75 -0.39 -12.46
CA GLU A 22 0.48 0.44 -11.30
C GLU A 22 0.65 -0.36 -10.02
N TYR A 23 0.99 0.33 -8.95
CA TYR A 23 1.18 -0.26 -7.63
C TYR A 23 0.22 0.33 -6.62
N LYS A 24 -0.17 -0.47 -5.65
CA LYS A 24 -0.99 -0.07 -4.51
C LYS A 24 -0.42 -0.66 -3.23
N VAL A 25 -0.40 0.14 -2.17
CA VAL A 25 0.03 -0.32 -0.85
C VAL A 25 -1.16 -0.29 0.08
N ILE A 26 -1.37 -1.40 0.78
CA ILE A 26 -2.29 -1.51 1.92
C ILE A 26 -1.43 -1.75 3.15
N THR A 27 -1.78 -1.16 4.27
CA THR A 27 -1.00 -1.28 5.50
C THR A 27 -1.89 -1.72 6.65
N SER A 28 -1.56 -2.81 7.32
CA SER A 28 -2.09 -3.10 8.65
C SER A 28 -1.19 -2.50 9.71
N VAL A 29 -1.83 -1.87 10.69
CA VAL A 29 -1.21 -1.42 11.93
C VAL A 29 -1.88 -2.20 13.04
N GLU A 30 -1.13 -2.99 13.77
CA GLU A 30 -1.65 -3.80 14.87
C GLU A 30 -0.95 -3.40 16.17
N SER A 31 -1.75 -3.15 17.18
CA SER A 31 -1.27 -2.65 18.46
C SER A 31 -1.25 -3.76 19.48
N ILE A 32 -0.19 -3.79 20.28
CA ILE A 32 -0.06 -4.64 21.46
C ILE A 32 -0.44 -3.90 22.75
N VAL A 33 -0.98 -2.69 22.64
CA VAL A 33 -1.35 -1.87 23.81
C VAL A 33 -2.53 -2.50 24.55
N PRO A 34 -2.41 -2.75 25.85
CA PRO A 34 -3.50 -3.26 26.67
C PRO A 34 -4.68 -2.28 26.73
N ASN A 35 -5.88 -2.78 27.06
CA ASN A 35 -7.08 -1.99 27.35
C ASN A 35 -7.68 -1.20 26.19
N GLY A 36 -7.42 -1.57 24.95
CA GLY A 36 -8.07 -0.95 23.80
C GLY A 36 -7.63 0.50 23.52
N LEU A 37 -6.59 1.00 24.17
CA LEU A 37 -5.98 2.28 23.87
C LEU A 37 -5.25 2.26 22.52
N GLY A 38 -4.78 1.10 22.11
CA GLY A 38 -4.25 0.88 20.76
C GLY A 38 -5.38 0.83 19.72
N ARG A 39 -5.08 1.31 18.53
CA ARG A 39 -6.04 1.32 17.41
C ARG A 39 -5.49 0.50 16.26
N SER A 40 -5.78 -0.80 16.29
CA SER A 40 -5.45 -1.67 15.17
C SER A 40 -6.34 -1.36 13.96
N ARG A 41 -5.72 -1.15 12.81
CA ARG A 41 -6.38 -0.74 11.58
C ARG A 41 -5.71 -1.32 10.34
N LEU A 42 -6.51 -1.59 9.33
CA LEU A 42 -6.05 -1.79 7.98
C LEU A 42 -6.38 -0.51 7.18
N VAL A 43 -5.37 0.12 6.57
CA VAL A 43 -5.51 1.40 5.88
C VAL A 43 -5.09 1.30 4.43
N SER A 44 -5.82 2.01 3.56
CA SER A 44 -5.54 2.10 2.14
C SER A 44 -5.87 3.48 1.61
N SER A 45 -4.91 4.16 0.97
CA SER A 45 -5.17 5.46 0.35
C SER A 45 -6.13 5.33 -0.82
N LYS A 46 -7.06 6.29 -0.94
CA LYS A 46 -7.91 6.52 -2.13
C LYS A 46 -7.38 7.66 -3.00
N GLU A 47 -6.37 8.39 -2.52
CA GLU A 47 -5.73 9.47 -3.25
C GLU A 47 -4.39 9.02 -3.81
N THR A 48 -4.03 9.59 -4.95
CA THR A 48 -2.67 9.54 -5.50
C THR A 48 -1.95 10.84 -5.16
N LYS A 49 -0.66 10.76 -4.88
CA LYS A 49 0.23 11.91 -4.71
C LYS A 49 1.39 11.79 -5.68
N ASP A 50 1.74 12.88 -6.35
CA ASP A 50 2.96 12.89 -7.13
C ASP A 50 4.15 13.15 -6.17
N TYR A 51 5.02 12.16 -6.03
CA TYR A 51 6.17 12.29 -5.14
C TYR A 51 7.11 13.43 -5.53
N LYS A 52 7.12 13.84 -6.82
CA LYS A 52 7.95 14.93 -7.32
C LYS A 52 7.62 16.26 -6.67
N GLU A 53 6.36 16.49 -6.32
CA GLU A 53 5.92 17.69 -5.60
C GLU A 53 6.56 17.82 -4.22
N PHE A 54 7.00 16.70 -3.64
CA PHE A 54 7.57 16.61 -2.28
C PHE A 54 9.06 16.26 -2.28
N THR A 55 9.70 16.21 -3.46
CA THR A 55 11.11 15.89 -3.62
C THR A 55 11.92 17.15 -3.84
N SER A 56 13.10 17.23 -3.22
CA SER A 56 14.15 18.18 -3.59
C SER A 56 15.43 17.41 -3.87
N THR A 57 16.15 17.82 -4.90
CA THR A 57 17.46 17.27 -5.22
C THR A 57 18.50 18.03 -4.40
N GLN A 58 19.35 17.31 -3.70
CA GLN A 58 20.49 17.89 -2.98
C GLN A 58 21.72 17.81 -3.86
N THR A 59 22.40 18.93 -4.04
CA THR A 59 23.66 19.03 -4.78
C THR A 59 24.68 19.81 -3.93
N ASP A 60 25.94 19.84 -4.35
CA ASP A 60 26.96 20.64 -3.68
C ASP A 60 26.64 22.14 -3.74
N GLU A 61 25.91 22.58 -4.77
CA GLU A 61 25.56 23.98 -4.99
C GLU A 61 24.18 24.35 -4.38
N ASP A 62 23.25 23.39 -4.28
CA ASP A 62 21.92 23.60 -3.72
C ASP A 62 21.52 22.45 -2.80
N ASN A 63 21.37 22.79 -1.52
CA ASN A 63 20.92 21.87 -0.47
C ASN A 63 19.54 22.25 0.09
N THR A 64 18.73 22.99 -0.65
CA THR A 64 17.40 23.42 -0.21
C THR A 64 16.50 22.21 -0.02
N ARG A 65 15.80 22.18 1.11
CA ARG A 65 14.81 21.14 1.39
C ARG A 65 13.44 21.54 0.85
N ASN A 66 12.65 20.56 0.47
CA ASN A 66 11.25 20.78 0.08
C ASN A 66 10.49 21.49 1.21
N LYS A 67 9.73 22.53 0.85
CA LYS A 67 8.98 23.39 1.78
C LYS A 67 7.49 23.09 1.81
N ALA A 68 7.04 21.98 1.21
CA ALA A 68 5.65 21.58 1.21
C ALA A 68 5.11 21.47 2.65
N LYS A 69 3.91 21.97 2.85
CA LYS A 69 3.25 21.93 4.15
C LYS A 69 2.72 20.53 4.44
N ARG A 70 2.60 20.19 5.72
CA ARG A 70 2.06 18.88 6.14
C ARG A 70 0.69 18.59 5.57
N ASP A 71 -0.16 19.59 5.41
CA ASP A 71 -1.52 19.43 4.89
C ASP A 71 -1.55 19.10 3.39
N GLU A 72 -0.53 19.53 2.64
CA GLU A 72 -0.37 19.19 1.22
C GLU A 72 0.06 17.71 1.06
N ILE A 73 0.89 17.20 1.98
CA ILE A 73 1.35 15.81 1.97
C ILE A 73 0.27 14.85 2.49
N ARG A 74 -0.54 15.29 3.48
CA ARG A 74 -1.57 14.43 4.09
C ARG A 74 -2.58 13.94 3.06
N VAL A 75 -2.89 12.66 3.15
CA VAL A 75 -4.04 12.06 2.48
C VAL A 75 -5.28 12.33 3.31
N LYS A 76 -6.33 12.86 2.68
CA LYS A 76 -7.63 13.14 3.32
C LYS A 76 -8.65 12.03 3.06
N ASN A 77 -8.54 11.36 1.91
CA ASN A 77 -9.43 10.27 1.51
C ASN A 77 -8.68 8.93 1.57
N PHE A 78 -9.01 8.12 2.54
CA PHE A 78 -8.47 6.78 2.72
C PHE A 78 -9.53 5.84 3.31
N GLU A 79 -9.37 4.56 3.08
CA GLU A 79 -10.16 3.52 3.74
C GLU A 79 -9.48 3.13 5.05
N GLU A 80 -10.29 3.00 6.07
CA GLU A 80 -9.89 2.49 7.37
C GLU A 80 -10.81 1.33 7.76
N THR A 81 -10.23 0.14 7.88
CA THR A 81 -10.95 -1.04 8.37
C THR A 81 -10.50 -1.34 9.79
N LYS A 82 -11.46 -1.49 10.69
CA LYS A 82 -11.20 -1.80 12.09
C LYS A 82 -10.62 -3.20 12.23
N LEU A 83 -9.49 -3.30 12.95
CA LEU A 83 -8.91 -4.53 13.44
C LEU A 83 -8.97 -4.56 14.97
N LEU A 84 -8.76 -5.72 15.55
CA LEU A 84 -8.73 -5.92 17.00
C LEU A 84 -7.29 -5.90 17.51
N ASN A 85 -7.08 -5.29 18.67
CA ASN A 85 -5.82 -5.45 19.38
C ASN A 85 -5.70 -6.90 19.86
N PHE A 86 -4.59 -7.54 19.58
CA PHE A 86 -4.40 -8.95 19.97
C PHE A 86 -3.86 -9.14 21.39
N PHE A 87 -3.52 -8.06 22.10
CA PHE A 87 -3.06 -8.08 23.48
C PHE A 87 -3.99 -7.28 24.40
N ASN A 88 -4.26 -7.82 25.60
CA ASN A 88 -4.99 -7.13 26.66
C ASN A 88 -4.39 -7.47 28.04
N LEU A 89 -5.01 -7.00 29.14
CA LEU A 89 -4.54 -7.27 30.50
C LEU A 89 -4.39 -8.78 30.83
N GLY A 90 -5.15 -9.64 30.16
CA GLY A 90 -5.08 -11.09 30.31
C GLY A 90 -4.09 -11.76 29.34
N GLY A 91 -3.27 -10.99 28.60
CA GLY A 91 -2.30 -11.50 27.64
C GLY A 91 -2.81 -11.54 26.19
N ILE A 92 -2.22 -12.40 25.39
CA ILE A 92 -2.53 -12.55 23.96
C ILE A 92 -3.93 -13.16 23.78
N ARG A 93 -4.69 -12.59 22.82
CA ARG A 93 -6.02 -13.06 22.39
C ARG A 93 -5.94 -13.65 21.00
N PHE A 94 -5.75 -14.96 20.90
CA PHE A 94 -5.67 -15.67 19.63
C PHE A 94 -6.92 -15.50 18.75
N GLN A 95 -8.10 -15.38 19.36
CA GLN A 95 -9.34 -15.09 18.64
C GLN A 95 -9.30 -13.73 17.91
N ASN A 96 -8.64 -12.72 18.49
CA ASN A 96 -8.47 -11.42 17.86
C ASN A 96 -7.50 -11.50 16.68
N ILE A 97 -6.44 -12.29 16.81
CA ILE A 97 -5.52 -12.57 15.70
C ILE A 97 -6.30 -13.24 14.56
N ALA A 98 -7.02 -14.33 14.84
CA ALA A 98 -7.81 -15.03 13.83
C ALA A 98 -8.87 -14.14 13.17
N ALA A 99 -9.50 -13.22 13.93
CA ALA A 99 -10.44 -12.25 13.40
C ALA A 99 -9.75 -11.24 12.45
N ASN A 100 -8.58 -10.74 12.83
CA ASN A 100 -7.80 -9.86 11.99
C ASN A 100 -7.36 -10.56 10.69
N ASP A 101 -6.88 -11.80 10.79
CA ASP A 101 -6.48 -12.61 9.64
C ASP A 101 -7.65 -12.82 8.68
N ALA A 102 -8.85 -13.08 9.19
CA ALA A 102 -10.05 -13.23 8.37
C ALA A 102 -10.39 -11.92 7.61
N ILE A 103 -10.30 -10.77 8.29
CA ILE A 103 -10.54 -9.45 7.67
C ILE A 103 -9.47 -9.16 6.62
N ILE A 104 -8.20 -9.39 6.94
CA ILE A 104 -7.08 -9.18 5.99
C ILE A 104 -7.27 -10.10 4.78
N THR A 105 -7.56 -11.39 4.99
CA THR A 105 -7.83 -12.33 3.89
C THR A 105 -8.97 -11.86 3.00
N SER A 106 -10.06 -11.39 3.58
CA SER A 106 -11.18 -10.82 2.82
C SER A 106 -10.73 -9.64 1.95
N LYS A 107 -9.87 -8.74 2.49
CA LYS A 107 -9.33 -7.63 1.71
C LYS A 107 -8.39 -8.10 0.60
N LEU A 108 -7.55 -9.09 0.85
CA LEU A 108 -6.66 -9.67 -0.18
C LEU A 108 -7.46 -10.28 -1.32
N ASN A 109 -8.54 -11.00 -1.01
CA ASN A 109 -9.44 -11.58 -2.01
C ASN A 109 -10.12 -10.49 -2.84
N SER A 110 -10.66 -9.45 -2.19
CA SER A 110 -11.25 -8.30 -2.89
C SER A 110 -10.25 -7.63 -3.83
N MET A 111 -9.01 -7.46 -3.41
CA MET A 111 -7.95 -6.91 -4.26
C MET A 111 -7.66 -7.81 -5.48
N SER A 112 -7.65 -9.13 -5.27
CA SER A 112 -7.49 -10.10 -6.36
C SER A 112 -8.63 -10.03 -7.37
N ASP A 113 -9.87 -9.92 -6.89
CA ASP A 113 -11.08 -9.77 -7.72
C ASP A 113 -11.03 -8.48 -8.55
N GLU A 114 -10.39 -7.42 -8.04
CA GLU A 114 -10.13 -6.17 -8.74
C GLU A 114 -8.93 -6.25 -9.71
N GLY A 115 -8.32 -7.42 -9.88
CA GLY A 115 -7.17 -7.67 -10.77
C GLY A 115 -5.82 -7.24 -10.20
N TRP A 116 -5.72 -7.03 -8.89
CA TRP A 116 -4.46 -6.78 -8.22
C TRP A 116 -3.76 -8.10 -7.84
N GLU A 117 -2.48 -8.18 -8.12
CA GLU A 117 -1.59 -9.27 -7.71
C GLU A 117 -0.76 -8.83 -6.50
N LEU A 118 -0.76 -9.65 -5.44
CA LEU A 118 0.10 -9.42 -4.28
C LEU A 118 1.55 -9.74 -4.64
N MET A 119 2.39 -8.71 -4.65
CA MET A 119 3.80 -8.82 -5.03
C MET A 119 4.71 -9.11 -3.85
N PHE A 120 4.47 -8.39 -2.77
CA PHE A 120 5.39 -8.39 -1.65
C PHE A 120 4.67 -8.03 -0.35
N VAL A 121 5.11 -8.66 0.75
CA VAL A 121 4.66 -8.34 2.11
C VAL A 121 5.89 -8.06 2.96
N THR A 122 5.88 -6.96 3.69
CA THR A 122 6.94 -6.61 4.61
C THR A 122 6.37 -6.14 5.94
N SER A 123 7.00 -6.54 7.02
CA SER A 123 6.59 -6.15 8.38
C SER A 123 7.74 -5.49 9.12
N ALA A 124 7.38 -4.55 9.97
CA ALA A 124 8.28 -3.92 10.92
C ALA A 124 7.59 -3.83 12.28
N VAL A 125 8.39 -3.82 13.32
CA VAL A 125 7.93 -3.67 14.70
C VAL A 125 8.57 -2.41 15.29
N GLU A 126 7.75 -1.53 15.83
CA GLU A 126 8.23 -0.50 16.72
C GLU A 126 8.44 -1.10 18.10
N SER A 127 9.67 -1.11 18.55
CA SER A 127 10.01 -1.52 19.91
C SER A 127 9.67 -0.41 20.91
N LYS A 128 9.41 -0.78 22.16
CA LYS A 128 9.27 0.19 23.26
C LYS A 128 10.48 1.11 23.29
N GLY A 129 10.23 2.43 23.34
CA GLY A 129 11.27 3.44 23.57
C GLY A 129 11.75 3.43 25.01
N ASP A 130 11.19 4.27 25.84
CA ASP A 130 11.50 4.37 27.27
C ASP A 130 10.28 4.03 28.14
N LYS A 131 10.38 4.33 29.45
CA LYS A 131 9.27 4.11 30.40
C LYS A 131 8.00 4.91 30.06
N SER A 132 8.10 5.96 29.28
CA SER A 132 6.98 6.80 28.84
C SER A 132 6.34 6.31 27.54
N ASP A 133 7.07 5.53 26.75
CA ASP A 133 6.61 4.93 25.50
C ASP A 133 6.39 3.42 25.69
N ASN A 134 5.19 3.10 26.14
CA ASN A 134 4.78 1.72 26.40
C ASN A 134 4.08 1.06 25.19
N ASN A 135 4.10 1.71 24.03
CA ASN A 135 3.30 1.34 22.90
C ASN A 135 4.15 0.60 21.87
N GLY A 136 3.93 -0.70 21.72
CA GLY A 136 4.48 -1.45 20.58
C GLY A 136 3.42 -1.55 19.48
N ILE A 137 3.82 -1.32 18.23
CA ILE A 137 2.98 -1.53 17.07
C ILE A 137 3.69 -2.41 16.06
N PHE A 138 2.90 -3.25 15.39
CA PHE A 138 3.33 -3.99 14.21
C PHE A 138 2.76 -3.29 12.98
N ILE A 139 3.62 -3.01 12.01
CA ILE A 139 3.23 -2.41 10.73
C ILE A 139 3.54 -3.42 9.64
N THR A 140 2.53 -3.89 8.92
CA THR A 140 2.70 -4.77 7.77
C THR A 140 2.19 -4.08 6.52
N ARG A 141 3.04 -4.01 5.49
CA ARG A 141 2.68 -3.45 4.19
C ARG A 141 2.51 -4.57 3.18
N TYR A 142 1.35 -4.56 2.52
CA TYR A 142 0.99 -5.43 1.41
C TYR A 142 1.13 -4.61 0.14
N ILE A 143 2.06 -4.98 -0.73
CA ILE A 143 2.36 -4.27 -1.97
C ILE A 143 1.76 -5.05 -3.12
N PHE A 144 0.86 -4.42 -3.85
CA PHE A 144 0.17 -4.98 -5.00
C PHE A 144 0.62 -4.31 -6.29
N LYS A 145 0.53 -5.05 -7.38
CA LYS A 145 0.65 -4.53 -8.74
C LYS A 145 -0.55 -4.97 -9.57
N ARG A 146 -0.85 -4.24 -10.61
CA ARG A 146 -1.66 -4.68 -11.73
C ARG A 146 -1.25 -3.96 -13.02
N THR A 147 -1.58 -4.54 -14.14
CA THR A 147 -1.45 -3.87 -15.44
C THR A 147 -2.47 -2.74 -15.52
N LYS A 148 -2.01 -1.54 -15.86
CA LYS A 148 -2.94 -0.43 -16.13
C LYS A 148 -3.85 -0.79 -17.29
N SER A 149 -5.15 -0.76 -17.07
CA SER A 149 -6.11 -0.87 -18.17
C SER A 149 -5.93 0.32 -19.10
N SER A 150 -5.74 0.07 -20.38
CA SER A 150 -5.67 1.10 -21.42
C SER A 150 -7.03 1.75 -21.71
N LYS A 151 -8.07 1.44 -20.94
CA LYS A 151 -9.37 2.09 -21.07
C LYS A 151 -9.26 3.54 -20.62
N LYS A 152 -9.21 4.43 -21.63
CA LYS A 152 -9.54 5.84 -21.45
C LYS A 152 -10.91 5.94 -20.79
N PRO A 153 -11.11 6.82 -19.78
CA PRO A 153 -12.45 7.13 -19.32
C PRO A 153 -13.28 7.54 -20.54
N LEU A 154 -14.43 6.94 -20.73
CA LEU A 154 -15.45 7.48 -21.61
C LEU A 154 -15.98 8.72 -20.88
N ASP A 155 -15.64 9.89 -21.44
CA ASP A 155 -16.20 11.20 -21.05
C ASP A 155 -17.72 11.20 -21.27
#